data_f6bab1f46bea49f9047697cb4842f048
#
_entry.id   f6bab1f46bea49f9047697cb4842f048
#
_cell.length_a   1.000
_cell.length_b   1.000
_cell.length_c   1.000
_cell.angle_alpha   90.00
_cell.angle_beta   90.00
_cell.angle_gamma   90.00
#
_symmetry.space_group_name_H-M   'P 1'
#
loop_
_entity.id
_entity.type
_entity.pdbx_description
1 polymer ?
#
loop_
_entity_poly.entity_id
_entity_poly.type
_entity_poly.pdbx_seq_one_letter_code
_entity_poly.pdbx_strand_id
1 'polypeptide(L)'
;NEDGEGFYDPNRDWAWNWQPNHIQNGAYKYPFSLPENRAISEFVMKHPNIAAGQSYHNNGGMILRGPGALEDLNTYNAQDVQVYDAIGKKGEELIPGYKYLVVYKDLYSVFGGELDWFYGGRGIYTFSNELWTQFLLYNKPSERNGQAEQYSFDRNLLFNDAFVNWKAFKHPQYGEIEIGGFKKSFGRLHPGFLLESDAHRNMAFTLYHAYHTPKLSVDEITEKE
;
A
#
# COMPACT_ATOMS: atom_id res chain seq x y z
N ASN A 1 -14.57 2.26 -12.37
CA ASN A 1 -15.43 3.35 -12.79
C ASN A 1 -15.23 4.54 -11.86
N GLU A 2 -14.82 5.70 -12.40
CA GLU A 2 -14.50 6.90 -11.62
C GLU A 2 -15.72 7.47 -10.88
N ASP A 3 -16.92 7.15 -11.31
CA ASP A 3 -18.18 7.56 -10.69
C ASP A 3 -18.66 6.62 -9.58
N GLY A 4 -17.86 5.63 -9.21
CA GLY A 4 -18.18 4.69 -8.15
C GLY A 4 -19.14 3.55 -8.54
N GLU A 5 -19.82 3.64 -9.65
CA GLU A 5 -20.64 2.52 -10.14
C GLU A 5 -19.75 1.39 -10.68
N GLY A 6 -19.86 0.22 -10.10
CA GLY A 6 -19.05 -0.93 -10.45
C GLY A 6 -17.60 -0.83 -10.00
N PHE A 7 -17.22 0.19 -9.21
CA PHE A 7 -15.93 0.28 -8.58
C PHE A 7 -15.82 -0.73 -7.44
N TYR A 8 -14.73 -1.46 -7.43
CA TYR A 8 -14.32 -2.28 -6.28
C TYR A 8 -12.80 -2.21 -6.12
N ASP A 9 -12.37 -2.34 -4.88
CA ASP A 9 -10.97 -2.30 -4.47
C ASP A 9 -10.63 -3.65 -3.81
N PRO A 10 -9.72 -4.44 -4.37
CA PRO A 10 -9.30 -5.71 -3.76
C PRO A 10 -8.80 -5.54 -2.32
N ASN A 11 -8.26 -4.38 -1.97
CA ASN A 11 -7.84 -4.08 -0.60
C ASN A 11 -8.98 -3.55 0.30
N ARG A 12 -10.24 -3.90 -0.02
CA ARG A 12 -11.44 -3.69 0.81
C ARG A 12 -12.30 -4.96 0.90
N ASP A 13 -11.78 -6.09 0.41
CA ASP A 13 -12.52 -7.35 0.28
C ASP A 13 -11.97 -8.46 1.20
N TRP A 14 -11.05 -8.14 2.11
CA TRP A 14 -10.48 -9.09 3.08
C TRP A 14 -11.42 -9.31 4.26
N ALA A 15 -11.40 -10.52 4.84
CA ALA A 15 -12.37 -10.94 5.87
C ALA A 15 -12.01 -10.51 7.30
N TRP A 16 -11.38 -9.37 7.48
CA TRP A 16 -11.15 -8.79 8.79
C TRP A 16 -11.84 -7.45 8.89
N ASN A 17 -12.75 -7.30 9.86
CA ASN A 17 -13.55 -6.08 10.05
C ASN A 17 -14.13 -5.53 8.73
N TRP A 18 -14.57 -6.43 7.85
CA TRP A 18 -15.13 -6.07 6.56
C TRP A 18 -16.44 -5.29 6.73
N GLN A 19 -16.60 -4.24 5.96
CA GLN A 19 -17.81 -3.44 5.94
C GLN A 19 -18.39 -3.37 4.53
N PRO A 20 -19.73 -3.30 4.41
CA PRO A 20 -20.35 -3.21 3.09
C PRO A 20 -20.09 -1.88 2.40
N ASN A 21 -20.29 -1.85 1.08
CA ASN A 21 -19.88 -0.73 0.22
C ASN A 21 -20.45 0.65 0.63
N HIS A 22 -21.58 0.69 1.32
CA HIS A 22 -22.15 1.97 1.80
C HIS A 22 -21.41 2.53 3.04
N ILE A 23 -20.57 1.72 3.70
CA ILE A 23 -19.68 2.14 4.80
C ILE A 23 -18.26 2.25 4.29
N GLN A 24 -17.76 1.20 3.62
CA GLN A 24 -16.42 1.16 3.03
C GLN A 24 -16.54 1.18 1.51
N ASN A 25 -16.37 2.35 0.92
CA ASN A 25 -16.36 2.47 -0.54
C ASN A 25 -15.30 1.55 -1.17
N GLY A 26 -15.68 0.85 -2.22
CA GLY A 26 -14.84 -0.12 -2.90
C GLY A 26 -14.96 -1.55 -2.38
N ALA A 27 -15.60 -1.79 -1.23
CA ALA A 27 -15.94 -3.14 -0.80
C ALA A 27 -16.88 -3.80 -1.80
N TYR A 28 -16.62 -5.07 -2.13
CA TYR A 28 -17.43 -5.78 -3.10
C TYR A 28 -18.67 -6.43 -2.44
N LYS A 29 -19.01 -7.65 -2.74
CA LYS A 29 -20.32 -8.23 -2.32
C LYS A 29 -20.29 -8.77 -0.89
N TYR A 30 -19.21 -9.41 -0.50
CA TYR A 30 -18.98 -10.04 0.80
C TYR A 30 -17.46 -10.33 0.93
N PRO A 31 -16.93 -10.60 2.12
CA PRO A 31 -15.53 -10.87 2.31
C PRO A 31 -15.02 -12.00 1.42
N PHE A 32 -13.89 -11.81 0.76
CA PHE A 32 -13.31 -12.74 -0.22
C PHE A 32 -14.23 -13.06 -1.40
N SER A 33 -15.10 -12.13 -1.77
CA SER A 33 -15.93 -12.29 -2.95
C SER A 33 -15.16 -12.14 -4.25
N LEU A 34 -14.01 -11.46 -4.22
CA LEU A 34 -13.10 -11.37 -5.36
C LEU A 34 -12.23 -12.64 -5.47
N PRO A 35 -12.14 -13.25 -6.66
CA PRO A 35 -11.39 -14.49 -6.85
C PRO A 35 -9.89 -14.34 -6.55
N GLU A 36 -9.31 -13.16 -6.79
CA GLU A 36 -7.91 -12.85 -6.49
C GLU A 36 -7.62 -12.96 -4.99
N ASN A 37 -8.42 -12.29 -4.16
CA ASN A 37 -8.27 -12.31 -2.71
C ASN A 37 -8.51 -13.70 -2.14
N ARG A 38 -9.49 -14.42 -2.69
CA ARG A 38 -9.78 -15.79 -2.30
C ARG A 38 -8.61 -16.71 -2.59
N ALA A 39 -8.01 -16.61 -3.77
CA ALA A 39 -6.85 -17.43 -4.14
C ALA A 39 -5.66 -17.19 -3.19
N ILE A 40 -5.37 -15.92 -2.85
CA ILE A 40 -4.31 -15.57 -1.90
C ILE A 40 -4.65 -16.08 -0.50
N SER A 41 -5.86 -15.86 -0.01
CA SER A 41 -6.27 -16.31 1.32
C SER A 41 -6.22 -17.83 1.46
N GLU A 42 -6.68 -18.57 0.46
CA GLU A 42 -6.58 -20.04 0.44
C GLU A 42 -5.14 -20.53 0.44
N PHE A 43 -4.25 -19.85 -0.30
CA PHE A 43 -2.83 -20.17 -0.30
C PHE A 43 -2.24 -19.95 1.11
N VAL A 44 -2.48 -18.80 1.72
CA VAL A 44 -1.96 -18.48 3.05
C VAL A 44 -2.49 -19.45 4.11
N MET A 45 -3.77 -19.78 4.07
CA MET A 45 -4.37 -20.75 5.00
C MET A 45 -3.77 -22.16 4.89
N LYS A 46 -3.32 -22.54 3.70
CA LYS A 46 -2.63 -23.83 3.47
C LYS A 46 -1.15 -23.84 3.90
N HIS A 47 -0.59 -22.67 4.21
CA HIS A 47 0.82 -22.51 4.55
C HIS A 47 0.98 -21.83 5.93
N PRO A 48 0.71 -22.57 7.04
CA PRO A 48 0.73 -21.99 8.39
C PRO A 48 2.13 -21.56 8.88
N ASN A 49 3.16 -21.88 8.11
CA ASN A 49 4.55 -21.48 8.36
C ASN A 49 4.90 -20.07 7.85
N ILE A 50 3.97 -19.38 7.19
CA ILE A 50 4.19 -17.99 6.77
C ILE A 50 4.13 -17.10 8.00
N ALA A 51 5.22 -16.39 8.29
CA ALA A 51 5.34 -15.50 9.44
C ALA A 51 5.43 -14.01 9.06
N ALA A 52 5.80 -13.71 7.82
CA ALA A 52 5.94 -12.35 7.29
C ALA A 52 5.23 -12.19 5.95
N GLY A 53 4.65 -11.01 5.74
CA GLY A 53 4.03 -10.60 4.48
C GLY A 53 4.50 -9.22 4.05
N GLN A 54 4.70 -9.04 2.77
CA GLN A 54 5.02 -7.75 2.18
C GLN A 54 4.14 -7.52 0.97
N SER A 55 3.36 -6.46 0.99
CA SER A 55 2.61 -6.02 -0.18
C SER A 55 3.13 -4.69 -0.72
N TYR A 56 2.80 -4.42 -1.95
CA TYR A 56 3.20 -3.22 -2.64
C TYR A 56 2.00 -2.57 -3.30
N HIS A 57 1.81 -1.31 -2.98
CA HIS A 57 0.83 -0.42 -3.55
C HIS A 57 1.52 0.75 -4.22
N ASN A 58 0.77 1.72 -4.65
CA ASN A 58 1.20 2.95 -5.27
C ASN A 58 0.08 3.99 -5.06
N ASN A 59 0.41 5.20 -4.60
CA ASN A 59 1.74 5.76 -4.48
C ASN A 59 1.86 6.62 -3.21
N GLY A 60 3.07 7.07 -2.89
CA GLY A 60 3.24 8.07 -1.83
C GLY A 60 4.54 7.99 -1.04
N GLY A 61 5.34 6.94 -1.23
CA GLY A 61 6.56 6.74 -0.45
C GLY A 61 6.25 6.46 1.02
N MET A 62 5.44 5.44 1.27
CA MET A 62 5.03 5.07 2.62
C MET A 62 5.34 3.62 2.91
N ILE A 63 5.62 3.33 4.18
CA ILE A 63 5.74 1.99 4.75
C ILE A 63 4.61 1.88 5.76
N LEU A 64 3.59 1.09 5.44
CA LEU A 64 2.35 1.04 6.19
C LEU A 64 2.25 -0.21 7.04
N ARG A 65 1.73 -0.06 8.28
CA ARG A 65 1.17 -1.15 9.08
C ARG A 65 -0.26 -0.86 9.50
N GLY A 66 -0.98 -1.88 9.87
CA GLY A 66 -2.25 -1.74 10.56
C GLY A 66 -2.12 -1.19 12.00
N PRO A 67 -3.24 -0.99 12.71
CA PRO A 67 -4.57 -1.29 12.20
C PRO A 67 -5.05 -0.30 11.14
N GLY A 68 -5.97 -0.77 10.29
CA GLY A 68 -6.68 0.06 9.33
C GLY A 68 -7.76 0.92 9.96
N ALA A 69 -8.35 0.47 11.07
CA ALA A 69 -9.40 1.19 11.80
C ALA A 69 -9.09 1.26 13.30
N LEU A 70 -9.60 2.30 13.95
CA LEU A 70 -9.41 2.51 15.40
C LEU A 70 -9.99 1.35 16.22
N GLU A 71 -11.08 0.77 15.78
CA GLU A 71 -11.76 -0.35 16.42
C GLU A 71 -10.86 -1.59 16.55
N ASP A 72 -9.88 -1.73 15.65
CA ASP A 72 -8.95 -2.85 15.63
C ASP A 72 -7.66 -2.59 16.43
N LEU A 73 -7.58 -1.45 17.14
CA LEU A 73 -6.36 -1.09 17.88
C LEU A 73 -5.94 -2.16 18.88
N ASN A 74 -6.89 -2.77 19.60
CA ASN A 74 -6.61 -3.79 20.60
C ASN A 74 -6.23 -5.16 20.00
N THR A 75 -6.37 -5.36 18.72
CA THR A 75 -5.92 -6.56 18.01
C THR A 75 -4.38 -6.59 17.92
N TYR A 76 -3.78 -5.42 17.84
CA TYR A 76 -2.32 -5.28 17.75
C TYR A 76 -1.70 -5.30 19.14
N ASN A 77 -1.06 -6.43 19.50
CA ASN A 77 -0.37 -6.57 20.78
C ASN A 77 0.75 -5.54 20.91
N ALA A 78 0.90 -4.96 22.10
CA ALA A 78 1.89 -3.90 22.34
C ALA A 78 3.35 -4.36 22.10
N GLN A 79 3.66 -5.62 22.33
CA GLN A 79 5.00 -6.17 22.03
C GLN A 79 5.22 -6.29 20.54
N ASP A 80 4.21 -6.73 19.80
CA ASP A 80 4.27 -6.84 18.34
C ASP A 80 4.34 -5.46 17.69
N VAL A 81 3.65 -4.46 18.24
CA VAL A 81 3.77 -3.06 17.80
C VAL A 81 5.21 -2.57 17.93
N GLN A 82 5.93 -2.94 18.99
CA GLN A 82 7.36 -2.58 19.13
C GLN A 82 8.22 -3.20 18.02
N VAL A 83 7.92 -4.44 17.61
CA VAL A 83 8.58 -5.09 16.48
C VAL A 83 8.28 -4.36 15.17
N TYR A 84 6.99 -4.05 14.93
CA TYR A 84 6.59 -3.25 13.77
C TYR A 84 7.30 -1.90 13.73
N ASP A 85 7.33 -1.20 14.85
CA ASP A 85 7.96 0.13 14.95
C ASP A 85 9.48 0.05 14.70
N ALA A 86 10.15 -0.97 15.21
CA ALA A 86 11.58 -1.16 14.99
C ALA A 86 11.89 -1.44 13.51
N ILE A 87 11.13 -2.33 12.88
CA ILE A 87 11.31 -2.68 11.46
C ILE A 87 10.92 -1.50 10.57
N GLY A 88 9.76 -0.86 10.83
CA GLY A 88 9.27 0.24 10.01
C GLY A 88 10.18 1.47 10.05
N LYS A 89 10.71 1.83 11.23
CA LYS A 89 11.71 2.91 11.35
C LYS A 89 13.01 2.60 10.63
N LYS A 90 13.44 1.34 10.66
CA LYS A 90 14.59 0.92 9.85
C LYS A 90 14.30 1.01 8.37
N GLY A 91 13.05 0.80 7.96
CA GLY A 91 12.61 1.03 6.59
C GLY A 91 12.80 2.46 6.11
N GLU A 92 12.53 3.46 6.96
CA GLU A 92 12.80 4.88 6.62
C GLU A 92 14.28 5.16 6.34
N GLU A 93 15.19 4.44 7.02
CA GLU A 93 16.63 4.55 6.75
C GLU A 93 17.04 3.84 5.46
N LEU A 94 16.42 2.67 5.17
CA LEU A 94 16.72 1.86 3.99
C LEU A 94 16.15 2.46 2.71
N ILE A 95 15.01 3.16 2.82
CA ILE A 95 14.32 3.78 1.69
C ILE A 95 14.19 5.29 1.96
N PRO A 96 15.23 6.08 1.74
CA PRO A 96 15.18 7.53 1.98
C PRO A 96 14.00 8.20 1.27
N GLY A 97 13.26 9.02 2.00
CA GLY A 97 12.07 9.70 1.50
C GLY A 97 10.75 8.97 1.78
N TYR A 98 10.79 7.70 2.15
CA TYR A 98 9.60 7.00 2.64
C TYR A 98 9.35 7.33 4.10
N LYS A 99 8.06 7.20 4.52
CA LYS A 99 7.61 7.40 5.89
C LYS A 99 6.92 6.15 6.42
N TYR A 100 7.31 5.76 7.62
CA TYR A 100 6.62 4.72 8.36
C TYR A 100 5.36 5.27 9.03
N LEU A 101 4.20 4.71 8.72
CA LEU A 101 2.90 5.23 9.11
C LEU A 101 1.96 4.10 9.57
N VAL A 102 1.01 4.48 10.43
CA VAL A 102 -0.10 3.62 10.87
C VAL A 102 -1.37 4.04 10.13
N VAL A 103 -2.00 3.12 9.41
CA VAL A 103 -3.07 3.43 8.47
C VAL A 103 -4.19 4.28 9.09
N TYR A 104 -4.85 3.81 10.16
CA TYR A 104 -6.00 4.54 10.74
C TYR A 104 -5.64 5.91 11.29
N LYS A 105 -4.42 6.05 11.80
CA LYS A 105 -3.97 7.24 12.52
C LYS A 105 -3.42 8.32 11.60
N ASP A 106 -2.62 7.88 10.62
CA ASP A 106 -1.81 8.79 9.82
C ASP A 106 -2.39 9.00 8.42
N LEU A 107 -3.32 8.12 7.99
CA LEU A 107 -3.98 8.21 6.69
C LEU A 107 -5.50 8.40 6.84
N TYR A 108 -6.22 7.30 6.92
CA TYR A 108 -7.69 7.25 7.01
C TYR A 108 -8.14 5.86 7.50
N SER A 109 -9.38 5.74 7.92
CA SER A 109 -9.92 4.44 8.31
C SER A 109 -10.13 3.53 7.10
N VAL A 110 -9.70 2.27 7.23
CA VAL A 110 -9.81 1.21 6.24
C VAL A 110 -10.45 0.00 6.90
N PHE A 111 -11.50 -0.53 6.28
CA PHE A 111 -12.15 -1.77 6.67
C PHE A 111 -11.95 -2.82 5.57
N GLY A 112 -11.81 -4.08 5.97
CA GLY A 112 -11.57 -5.17 5.02
C GLY A 112 -10.23 -5.07 4.29
N GLY A 113 -9.22 -4.46 4.93
CA GLY A 113 -7.87 -4.35 4.41
C GLY A 113 -7.00 -5.59 4.63
N GLU A 114 -6.02 -5.77 3.78
CA GLU A 114 -5.11 -6.91 3.83
C GLU A 114 -4.27 -6.95 5.12
N LEU A 115 -3.73 -5.80 5.55
CA LEU A 115 -2.83 -5.72 6.72
C LEU A 115 -3.47 -6.30 7.98
N ASP A 116 -4.74 -5.96 8.21
CA ASP A 116 -5.47 -6.44 9.39
C ASP A 116 -5.84 -7.90 9.27
N TRP A 117 -6.17 -8.39 8.08
CA TRP A 117 -6.43 -9.80 7.89
C TRP A 117 -5.18 -10.67 8.06
N PHE A 118 -4.05 -10.25 7.51
CA PHE A 118 -2.80 -10.98 7.68
C PHE A 118 -2.37 -11.01 9.15
N TYR A 119 -2.38 -9.87 9.82
CA TYR A 119 -1.96 -9.84 11.22
C TYR A 119 -3.06 -10.37 12.16
N GLY A 120 -4.23 -9.76 12.20
CA GLY A 120 -5.30 -10.11 13.13
C GLY A 120 -5.90 -11.48 12.86
N GLY A 121 -6.10 -11.83 11.59
CA GLY A 121 -6.68 -13.10 11.18
C GLY A 121 -5.68 -14.26 11.13
N ARG A 122 -4.39 -14.00 10.94
CA ARG A 122 -3.39 -15.04 10.67
C ARG A 122 -2.12 -14.95 11.53
N GLY A 123 -1.90 -13.88 12.28
CA GLY A 123 -0.69 -13.67 13.06
C GLY A 123 0.56 -13.41 12.21
N ILE A 124 0.37 -12.93 10.97
CA ILE A 124 1.46 -12.71 10.03
C ILE A 124 1.87 -11.23 10.07
N TYR A 125 3.12 -10.95 10.42
CA TYR A 125 3.66 -9.60 10.39
C TYR A 125 3.71 -9.08 8.95
N THR A 126 2.87 -8.12 8.63
CA THR A 126 2.72 -7.63 7.27
C THR A 126 2.90 -6.12 7.20
N PHE A 127 3.71 -5.68 6.24
CA PHE A 127 3.83 -4.30 5.82
C PHE A 127 3.29 -4.13 4.40
N SER A 128 2.81 -2.95 4.11
CA SER A 128 2.48 -2.51 2.77
C SER A 128 3.27 -1.27 2.41
N ASN A 129 4.00 -1.29 1.30
CA ASN A 129 4.73 -0.13 0.83
C ASN A 129 3.95 0.55 -0.30
N GLU A 130 3.63 1.82 -0.12
CA GLU A 130 3.13 2.69 -1.19
C GLU A 130 4.32 3.21 -1.98
N LEU A 131 4.56 2.56 -3.11
CA LEU A 131 5.74 2.82 -3.94
C LEU A 131 5.73 4.22 -4.52
N TRP A 132 6.93 4.73 -4.77
CA TRP A 132 7.18 5.96 -5.45
C TRP A 132 6.77 7.23 -4.72
N THR A 133 7.69 8.14 -4.65
CA THR A 133 7.46 9.54 -4.31
C THR A 133 8.48 10.42 -5.02
N GLN A 134 8.02 11.50 -5.65
CA GLN A 134 8.90 12.51 -6.23
C GLN A 134 9.77 13.22 -5.17
N PHE A 135 9.39 13.16 -3.91
CA PHE A 135 10.14 13.75 -2.79
C PHE A 135 11.49 13.08 -2.55
N LEU A 136 11.70 11.85 -3.02
CA LEU A 136 13.01 11.20 -3.01
C LEU A 136 14.12 12.05 -3.63
N LEU A 137 13.79 12.88 -4.62
CA LEU A 137 14.74 13.72 -5.34
C LEU A 137 14.98 15.08 -4.70
N TYR A 138 14.03 15.56 -3.92
CA TYR A 138 14.11 16.89 -3.29
C TYR A 138 14.58 16.85 -1.84
N ASN A 139 14.77 15.67 -1.27
CA ASN A 139 15.15 15.44 0.13
C ASN A 139 14.28 16.26 1.13
N LYS A 140 13.01 16.39 0.82
CA LYS A 140 12.02 17.09 1.62
C LYS A 140 11.01 16.11 2.19
N PRO A 141 10.45 16.36 3.38
CA PRO A 141 9.31 15.59 3.87
C PRO A 141 8.17 15.59 2.85
N SER A 142 7.52 14.45 2.72
CA SER A 142 6.32 14.34 1.90
C SER A 142 5.24 15.28 2.46
N GLU A 143 4.94 16.37 1.75
CA GLU A 143 3.73 17.12 1.99
C GLU A 143 2.60 16.46 1.20
N ARG A 144 1.56 16.03 1.89
CA ARG A 144 0.33 15.56 1.24
C ARG A 144 -0.19 16.68 0.34
N ASN A 145 -0.39 16.38 -0.93
CA ASN A 145 -0.87 17.28 -1.99
C ASN A 145 0.18 18.24 -2.58
N GLY A 146 1.44 17.85 -2.62
CA GLY A 146 2.51 18.59 -3.29
C GLY A 146 2.34 18.73 -4.80
N GLN A 147 1.24 19.33 -5.26
CA GLN A 147 0.98 19.55 -6.69
C GLN A 147 2.07 20.40 -7.32
N ALA A 148 2.59 21.38 -6.55
CA ALA A 148 3.71 22.22 -7.00
C ALA A 148 4.99 21.43 -7.20
N GLU A 149 5.28 20.45 -6.32
CA GLU A 149 6.42 19.55 -6.46
C GLU A 149 6.25 18.61 -7.65
N GLN A 150 5.04 18.11 -7.91
CA GLN A 150 4.76 17.28 -9.08
C GLN A 150 5.01 18.06 -10.38
N TYR A 151 4.56 19.30 -10.48
CA TYR A 151 4.84 20.14 -11.62
C TYR A 151 6.33 20.49 -11.74
N SER A 152 6.99 20.76 -10.63
CA SER A 152 8.43 20.99 -10.59
C SER A 152 9.22 19.77 -11.05
N PHE A 153 8.81 18.59 -10.61
CA PHE A 153 9.39 17.32 -11.04
C PHE A 153 9.25 17.10 -12.56
N ASP A 154 8.04 17.28 -13.08
CA ASP A 154 7.80 17.14 -14.52
C ASP A 154 8.62 18.15 -15.33
N ARG A 155 8.60 19.43 -14.91
CA ARG A 155 9.33 20.48 -15.62
C ARG A 155 10.83 20.28 -15.63
N ASN A 156 11.43 19.95 -14.48
CA ASN A 156 12.86 19.97 -14.28
C ASN A 156 13.54 18.64 -14.56
N LEU A 157 12.84 17.54 -14.42
CA LEU A 157 13.39 16.19 -14.51
C LEU A 157 12.77 15.34 -15.62
N LEU A 158 11.51 15.54 -15.95
CA LEU A 158 10.84 14.85 -17.06
C LEU A 158 10.73 15.72 -18.33
N PHE A 159 11.24 16.95 -18.29
CA PHE A 159 11.23 17.88 -19.44
C PHE A 159 9.83 18.08 -20.04
N ASN A 160 8.81 18.16 -19.18
CA ASN A 160 7.37 18.23 -19.51
C ASN A 160 6.83 17.00 -20.26
N ASP A 161 7.44 15.83 -20.12
CA ASP A 161 6.93 14.59 -20.76
C ASP A 161 5.59 14.13 -20.19
N ALA A 162 5.24 14.55 -18.98
CA ALA A 162 3.95 14.21 -18.37
C ALA A 162 2.76 14.96 -18.97
N PHE A 163 3.00 16.05 -19.72
CA PHE A 163 1.94 16.85 -20.30
C PHE A 163 1.85 16.69 -21.83
N VAL A 164 0.67 16.34 -22.30
CA VAL A 164 0.35 16.27 -23.75
C VAL A 164 -0.39 17.54 -24.14
N ASN A 165 0.14 18.28 -25.10
CA ASN A 165 -0.53 19.48 -25.61
C ASN A 165 -1.93 19.17 -26.13
N TRP A 166 -2.86 20.05 -25.81
CA TRP A 166 -4.24 19.97 -26.30
C TRP A 166 -4.29 20.03 -27.80
N LYS A 167 -5.07 19.15 -28.42
CA LYS A 167 -5.29 19.09 -29.88
C LYS A 167 -6.73 18.74 -30.19
N ALA A 168 -7.23 19.28 -31.28
CA ALA A 168 -8.55 18.96 -31.80
C ALA A 168 -8.66 17.46 -32.11
N PHE A 169 -9.78 16.88 -31.76
CA PHE A 169 -10.10 15.47 -31.99
C PHE A 169 -11.60 15.31 -32.28
N LYS A 170 -11.93 14.54 -33.32
CA LYS A 170 -13.31 14.19 -33.63
C LYS A 170 -13.70 12.88 -32.96
N HIS A 171 -14.43 12.99 -31.85
CA HIS A 171 -14.89 11.84 -31.10
C HIS A 171 -16.14 11.23 -31.75
N PRO A 172 -16.26 9.87 -31.83
CA PRO A 172 -17.42 9.24 -32.52
C PRO A 172 -18.77 9.56 -31.89
N GLN A 173 -18.82 9.79 -30.55
CA GLN A 173 -20.05 10.09 -29.82
C GLN A 173 -20.24 11.56 -29.50
N TYR A 174 -19.14 12.31 -29.23
CA TYR A 174 -19.21 13.70 -28.73
C TYR A 174 -18.88 14.75 -29.77
N GLY A 175 -18.56 14.35 -31.03
CA GLY A 175 -18.23 15.29 -32.11
C GLY A 175 -16.85 15.94 -31.94
N GLU A 176 -16.76 17.22 -32.23
CA GLU A 176 -15.48 17.96 -32.11
C GLU A 176 -15.18 18.26 -30.65
N ILE A 177 -14.04 17.74 -30.18
CA ILE A 177 -13.53 17.93 -28.80
C ILE A 177 -12.03 18.24 -28.86
N GLU A 178 -11.46 18.59 -27.73
CA GLU A 178 -10.02 18.63 -27.54
C GLU A 178 -9.56 17.51 -26.62
N ILE A 179 -8.42 16.91 -26.94
CA ILE A 179 -7.76 15.89 -26.11
C ILE A 179 -6.34 16.33 -25.79
N GLY A 180 -5.93 16.11 -24.56
CA GLY A 180 -4.62 16.50 -24.04
C GLY A 180 -4.61 16.48 -22.52
N GLY A 181 -3.66 17.20 -21.92
CA GLY A 181 -3.50 17.30 -20.47
C GLY A 181 -2.49 16.33 -19.90
N PHE A 182 -2.49 16.15 -18.60
CA PHE A 182 -1.55 15.26 -17.92
C PHE A 182 -1.85 13.79 -18.19
N LYS A 183 -0.79 13.01 -18.44
CA LYS A 183 -0.87 11.55 -18.54
C LYS A 183 -1.40 10.97 -17.23
N LYS A 184 -2.15 9.86 -17.28
CA LYS A 184 -2.66 9.17 -16.09
C LYS A 184 -1.57 8.78 -15.09
N SER A 185 -0.38 8.51 -15.58
CA SER A 185 0.79 8.18 -14.76
C SER A 185 1.43 9.38 -14.06
N PHE A 186 0.99 10.60 -14.35
CA PHE A 186 1.56 11.79 -13.74
C PHE A 186 1.48 11.75 -12.22
N GLY A 187 2.65 11.86 -11.58
CA GLY A 187 2.79 11.85 -10.12
C GLY A 187 2.46 10.52 -9.42
N ARG A 188 2.12 9.46 -10.17
CA ARG A 188 1.73 8.16 -9.60
C ARG A 188 2.60 6.99 -10.00
N LEU A 189 3.39 7.12 -11.05
CA LEU A 189 4.26 6.04 -11.52
C LEU A 189 5.72 6.48 -11.52
N HIS A 190 6.59 5.53 -11.27
CA HIS A 190 8.02 5.73 -11.41
C HIS A 190 8.38 6.15 -12.82
N PRO A 191 9.17 7.22 -12.98
CA PRO A 191 9.93 7.39 -14.21
C PRO A 191 10.87 6.18 -14.39
N GLY A 192 10.97 5.66 -15.60
CA GLY A 192 11.72 4.44 -15.88
C GLY A 192 13.16 4.44 -15.34
N PHE A 193 13.84 5.59 -15.39
CA PHE A 193 15.22 5.73 -14.91
C PHE A 193 15.36 5.70 -13.37
N LEU A 194 14.28 5.83 -12.61
CA LEU A 194 14.27 5.76 -11.14
C LEU A 194 13.73 4.43 -10.61
N LEU A 195 13.04 3.67 -11.45
CA LEU A 195 12.38 2.43 -11.06
C LEU A 195 13.35 1.44 -10.43
N GLU A 196 14.50 1.22 -11.04
CA GLU A 196 15.48 0.25 -10.57
C GLU A 196 15.98 0.59 -9.15
N SER A 197 16.34 1.84 -8.90
CA SER A 197 16.87 2.24 -7.59
C SER A 197 15.82 2.15 -6.48
N ASP A 198 14.57 2.51 -6.77
CA ASP A 198 13.48 2.40 -5.79
C ASP A 198 13.07 0.94 -5.53
N ALA A 199 13.04 0.12 -6.58
CA ALA A 199 12.79 -1.32 -6.47
C ALA A 199 13.87 -2.01 -5.62
N HIS A 200 15.16 -1.72 -5.82
CA HIS A 200 16.24 -2.27 -5.03
C HIS A 200 16.14 -1.90 -3.54
N ARG A 201 15.79 -0.66 -3.22
CA ARG A 201 15.60 -0.22 -1.83
C ARG A 201 14.42 -0.91 -1.17
N ASN A 202 13.30 -1.00 -1.87
CA ASN A 202 12.12 -1.72 -1.38
C ASN A 202 12.38 -3.21 -1.21
N MET A 203 13.14 -3.84 -2.10
CA MET A 203 13.59 -5.22 -1.94
C MET A 203 14.51 -5.38 -0.73
N ALA A 204 15.44 -4.45 -0.50
CA ALA A 204 16.29 -4.47 0.69
C ALA A 204 15.46 -4.41 1.98
N PHE A 205 14.43 -3.56 2.02
CA PHE A 205 13.49 -3.52 3.14
C PHE A 205 12.75 -4.85 3.31
N THR A 206 12.26 -5.45 2.22
CA THR A 206 11.58 -6.74 2.28
C THR A 206 12.46 -7.84 2.85
N LEU A 207 13.72 -7.90 2.43
CA LEU A 207 14.70 -8.86 2.97
C LEU A 207 15.00 -8.57 4.44
N TYR A 208 15.13 -7.31 4.82
CA TYR A 208 15.31 -6.91 6.23
C TYR A 208 14.12 -7.33 7.07
N HIS A 209 12.89 -7.07 6.63
CA HIS A 209 11.67 -7.48 7.29
C HIS A 209 11.60 -9.00 7.45
N ALA A 210 11.80 -9.76 6.38
CA ALA A 210 11.79 -11.21 6.42
C ALA A 210 12.83 -11.81 7.39
N TYR A 211 13.99 -11.18 7.49
CA TYR A 211 15.06 -11.63 8.40
C TYR A 211 14.73 -11.32 9.88
N HIS A 212 14.12 -10.16 10.16
CA HIS A 212 13.88 -9.67 11.51
C HIS A 212 12.47 -9.98 12.04
N THR A 213 11.61 -10.62 11.26
CA THR A 213 10.32 -11.10 11.75
C THR A 213 10.55 -12.11 12.87
N PRO A 214 9.84 -12.01 14.00
CA PRO A 214 9.97 -12.92 15.12
C PRO A 214 9.76 -14.38 14.71
N LYS A 215 10.59 -15.27 15.23
CA LYS A 215 10.48 -16.72 15.02
C LYS A 215 10.16 -17.38 16.34
N LEU A 216 9.14 -18.22 16.35
CA LEU A 216 8.83 -19.07 17.49
C LEU A 216 9.51 -20.43 17.30
N SER A 217 10.28 -20.87 18.30
CA SER A 217 10.74 -22.24 18.43
C SER A 217 10.19 -22.84 19.72
N VAL A 218 9.81 -24.10 19.68
CA VAL A 218 9.35 -24.86 20.84
C VAL A 218 10.35 -25.99 21.04
N ASP A 219 11.08 -25.94 22.16
CA ASP A 219 12.09 -26.94 22.48
C ASP A 219 11.47 -28.16 23.21
N GLU A 220 10.40 -27.94 23.98
CA GLU A 220 9.71 -28.98 24.72
C GLU A 220 8.23 -28.62 24.95
N ILE A 221 7.36 -29.60 24.78
CA ILE A 221 5.95 -29.54 25.19
C ILE A 221 5.71 -30.51 26.31
N THR A 222 5.43 -30.02 27.51
CA THR A 222 5.04 -30.86 28.66
C THR A 222 3.56 -30.71 28.93
N GLU A 223 2.82 -31.83 29.00
CA GLU A 223 1.48 -31.86 29.59
C GLU A 223 1.61 -31.73 31.08
N LYS A 224 0.91 -30.77 31.68
CA LYS A 224 0.66 -30.76 33.14
C LYS A 224 -0.63 -31.54 33.38
N GLU A 225 -0.52 -32.61 34.15
CA GLU A 225 -1.67 -33.31 34.75
C GLU A 225 -2.49 -32.39 35.65
#